data_ff3d832ac34a86240cca5d35ebb281f1
#
_entry.id   ff3d832ac34a86240cca5d35ebb281f1
#
_cell.length_a   1.000
_cell.length_b   1.000
_cell.length_c   1.000
_cell.angle_alpha   90.00
_cell.angle_beta   90.00
_cell.angle_gamma   90.00
#
_symmetry.space_group_name_H-M   'P 1'
#
loop_
_entity.id
_entity.type
_entity.pdbx_description
1 polymer ?
#
loop_
_entity_poly.entity_id
_entity_poly.type
_entity_poly.pdbx_seq_one_letter_code
_entity_poly.pdbx_strand_id
1 'polypeptide(L)'
;MTIRDVIDIGLGNMWRMKLRTSLTLLGVVIAIGAFVSMLSLGAGMQKNVSEQFDKLGLLFTIQVSQKHQEEGGDTTKSPSLNDSVLTKMMNLPGVQLVYPFEDYQVTVSFDDTVFNTKAQALAVNALETKLFSTMQAGIPFDSDSAKQAVVTDEFIDSLKITEPDSAIGQKLIISVKVATIDSALIHIFMKDGKFLWDRLKGIRFDSLFYREYRSRVVRREFGDAVGRFIDGYLNARTTVSDTLTIVGVLNETRQRFRVQPIILPLATGERFSAAGFSGDMTDLIGALSSGQLFQSSASPTSKSYSRVTIDLKRGYSHKPVVDSIRAMGFRAFSYAEDFEEITKFFTYFDLGLGVIGLIALFVSSLGIVNTMMMSITERRREIGVLKSLGAYEREIKLMFLVESALIGSIGSVFGILLGWGISRVASAVSKIIMIKQGVDPIEVFALPWWLIAVALLLGLTVSLIAGYYPSSRAARLDPVESLRYE
;
A
#
# COMPACT_ATOMS: atom_id res chain seq x y z
N MET A 1 -2.99 -56.41 15.59
CA MET A 1 -2.09 -55.40 16.24
C MET A 1 -2.90 -54.17 16.65
N THR A 2 -2.66 -53.64 17.87
CA THR A 2 -3.26 -52.38 18.27
C THR A 2 -2.54 -51.20 17.63
N ILE A 3 -3.18 -50.05 17.45
CA ILE A 3 -2.51 -48.85 16.90
C ILE A 3 -1.34 -48.42 17.73
N ARG A 4 -1.39 -48.63 19.06
CA ARG A 4 -0.31 -48.34 20.00
C ARG A 4 0.93 -49.18 19.74
N ASP A 5 0.76 -50.51 19.51
CA ASP A 5 1.85 -51.41 19.18
C ASP A 5 2.56 -50.99 17.90
N VAL A 6 1.81 -50.53 16.90
CA VAL A 6 2.36 -50.09 15.61
C VAL A 6 3.16 -48.78 15.76
N ILE A 7 2.72 -47.86 16.62
CA ILE A 7 3.45 -46.63 16.92
C ILE A 7 4.76 -46.93 17.68
N ASP A 8 4.71 -47.80 18.70
CA ASP A 8 5.87 -48.18 19.51
C ASP A 8 6.93 -48.90 18.66
N ILE A 9 6.51 -49.79 17.75
CA ILE A 9 7.36 -50.43 16.77
C ILE A 9 7.99 -49.38 15.80
N GLY A 10 7.18 -48.44 15.29
CA GLY A 10 7.67 -47.39 14.41
C GLY A 10 8.72 -46.50 15.06
N LEU A 11 8.50 -46.06 16.28
CA LEU A 11 9.46 -45.27 17.06
C LEU A 11 10.75 -46.07 17.35
N GLY A 12 10.63 -47.35 17.76
CA GLY A 12 11.78 -48.22 17.99
C GLY A 12 12.64 -48.40 16.74
N ASN A 13 12.02 -48.53 15.57
CA ASN A 13 12.72 -48.65 14.30
C ASN A 13 13.47 -47.36 13.91
N MET A 14 12.88 -46.18 14.13
CA MET A 14 13.58 -44.91 13.89
C MET A 14 14.85 -44.78 14.72
N TRP A 15 14.88 -45.32 15.94
CA TRP A 15 16.07 -45.29 16.82
C TRP A 15 17.16 -46.29 16.42
N ARG A 16 16.85 -47.36 15.72
CA ARG A 16 17.85 -48.36 15.23
C ARG A 16 18.73 -47.81 14.11
N MET A 17 18.21 -46.92 13.25
CA MET A 17 18.91 -46.35 12.09
C MET A 17 19.10 -44.83 12.23
N LYS A 18 19.67 -44.37 13.35
CA LYS A 18 19.74 -42.96 13.77
C LYS A 18 20.25 -42.01 12.70
N LEU A 19 21.34 -42.29 12.02
CA LEU A 19 21.97 -41.42 11.02
C LEU A 19 21.06 -41.18 9.80
N ARG A 20 20.42 -42.25 9.30
CA ARG A 20 19.57 -42.15 8.10
C ARG A 20 18.28 -41.46 8.40
N THR A 21 17.60 -41.85 9.49
CA THR A 21 16.34 -41.22 9.93
C THR A 21 16.58 -39.75 10.26
N SER A 22 17.70 -39.39 10.88
CA SER A 22 17.99 -37.97 11.15
C SER A 22 18.24 -37.15 9.88
N LEU A 23 18.93 -37.70 8.86
CA LEU A 23 19.11 -37.03 7.57
C LEU A 23 17.80 -36.83 6.82
N THR A 24 16.93 -37.85 6.80
CA THR A 24 15.61 -37.74 6.18
C THR A 24 14.73 -36.75 6.93
N LEU A 25 14.72 -36.83 8.25
CA LEU A 25 13.98 -35.89 9.10
C LEU A 25 14.48 -34.46 8.88
N LEU A 26 15.78 -34.23 8.80
CA LEU A 26 16.39 -32.93 8.55
C LEU A 26 15.97 -32.37 7.20
N GLY A 27 15.87 -33.21 6.15
CA GLY A 27 15.33 -32.80 4.86
C GLY A 27 13.87 -32.29 4.94
N VAL A 28 13.01 -33.00 5.70
CA VAL A 28 11.62 -32.58 5.93
C VAL A 28 11.56 -31.30 6.77
N VAL A 29 12.38 -31.22 7.82
CA VAL A 29 12.47 -30.03 8.69
C VAL A 29 12.85 -28.79 7.91
N ILE A 30 13.89 -28.90 7.05
CA ILE A 30 14.33 -27.76 6.22
C ILE A 30 13.24 -27.37 5.21
N ALA A 31 12.62 -28.35 4.55
CA ALA A 31 11.59 -28.08 3.55
C ALA A 31 10.35 -27.40 4.17
N ILE A 32 9.85 -27.93 5.28
CA ILE A 32 8.72 -27.32 6.02
C ILE A 32 9.13 -25.98 6.64
N GLY A 33 10.34 -25.88 7.18
CA GLY A 33 10.86 -24.62 7.75
C GLY A 33 10.96 -23.51 6.73
N ALA A 34 11.47 -23.82 5.53
CA ALA A 34 11.51 -22.87 4.42
C ALA A 34 10.09 -22.48 3.97
N PHE A 35 9.19 -23.44 3.79
CA PHE A 35 7.79 -23.20 3.44
C PHE A 35 7.11 -22.26 4.45
N VAL A 36 7.22 -22.56 5.74
CA VAL A 36 6.62 -21.73 6.81
C VAL A 36 7.24 -20.34 6.86
N SER A 37 8.57 -20.24 6.77
CA SER A 37 9.27 -18.94 6.81
C SER A 37 8.87 -18.05 5.62
N MET A 38 8.77 -18.60 4.40
CA MET A 38 8.39 -17.86 3.21
C MET A 38 6.95 -17.34 3.29
N LEU A 39 6.00 -18.21 3.64
CA LEU A 39 4.59 -17.77 3.77
C LEU A 39 4.35 -16.88 4.99
N SER A 40 5.15 -17.02 6.05
CA SER A 40 5.12 -16.10 7.20
C SER A 40 5.51 -14.68 6.82
N LEU A 41 6.44 -14.51 5.85
CA LEU A 41 6.80 -13.21 5.29
C LEU A 41 5.60 -12.55 4.57
N GLY A 42 4.96 -13.27 3.65
CA GLY A 42 3.81 -12.75 2.91
C GLY A 42 2.66 -12.38 3.84
N ALA A 43 2.31 -13.28 4.76
CA ALA A 43 1.26 -13.02 5.77
C ALA A 43 1.60 -11.82 6.67
N GLY A 44 2.87 -11.63 7.04
CA GLY A 44 3.33 -10.49 7.83
C GLY A 44 3.20 -9.18 7.08
N MET A 45 3.65 -9.13 5.83
CA MET A 45 3.53 -7.94 4.98
C MET A 45 2.08 -7.57 4.72
N GLN A 46 1.22 -8.54 4.38
CA GLN A 46 -0.22 -8.31 4.18
C GLN A 46 -0.88 -7.77 5.45
N LYS A 47 -0.56 -8.34 6.62
CA LYS A 47 -1.07 -7.87 7.91
C LYS A 47 -0.67 -6.43 8.18
N ASN A 48 0.61 -6.07 7.97
CA ASN A 48 1.11 -4.71 8.18
C ASN A 48 0.40 -3.69 7.29
N VAL A 49 0.29 -3.99 5.99
CA VAL A 49 -0.41 -3.10 5.06
C VAL A 49 -1.86 -2.93 5.51
N SER A 50 -2.56 -4.02 5.84
CA SER A 50 -3.94 -3.97 6.32
C SER A 50 -4.09 -3.13 7.60
N GLU A 51 -3.20 -3.30 8.57
CA GLU A 51 -3.24 -2.54 9.82
C GLU A 51 -2.96 -1.04 9.60
N GLN A 52 -2.05 -0.68 8.69
CA GLN A 52 -1.77 0.71 8.36
C GLN A 52 -2.97 1.38 7.69
N PHE A 53 -3.58 0.70 6.70
CA PHE A 53 -4.77 1.22 6.04
C PHE A 53 -5.96 1.38 7.02
N ASP A 54 -6.15 0.44 7.95
CA ASP A 54 -7.22 0.54 8.96
C ASP A 54 -6.94 1.63 10.01
N LYS A 55 -5.69 1.72 10.49
CA LYS A 55 -5.29 2.77 11.45
C LYS A 55 -5.53 4.17 10.90
N LEU A 56 -5.23 4.39 9.63
CA LEU A 56 -5.43 5.66 8.94
C LEU A 56 -6.87 5.88 8.47
N GLY A 57 -7.75 4.89 8.59
CA GLY A 57 -9.12 4.96 8.09
C GLY A 57 -9.23 5.03 6.55
N LEU A 58 -8.14 4.72 5.83
CA LEU A 58 -8.06 4.88 4.38
C LEU A 58 -9.02 3.98 3.61
N LEU A 59 -9.37 2.81 4.18
CA LEU A 59 -10.30 1.85 3.57
C LEU A 59 -11.71 2.41 3.37
N PHE A 60 -12.06 3.44 4.14
CA PHE A 60 -13.39 4.07 4.10
C PHE A 60 -13.36 5.47 3.50
N THR A 61 -12.25 5.86 2.88
CA THR A 61 -12.10 7.20 2.34
C THR A 61 -11.96 7.18 0.81
N ILE A 62 -12.72 8.04 0.14
CA ILE A 62 -12.69 8.24 -1.31
C ILE A 62 -12.28 9.69 -1.58
N GLN A 63 -11.28 9.88 -2.44
CA GLN A 63 -10.92 11.19 -2.94
C GLN A 63 -11.59 11.44 -4.29
N VAL A 64 -12.21 12.60 -4.42
CA VAL A 64 -12.88 13.03 -5.64
C VAL A 64 -12.20 14.27 -6.18
N SER A 65 -11.90 14.25 -7.47
CA SER A 65 -11.34 15.39 -8.20
C SER A 65 -12.06 15.57 -9.54
N GLN A 66 -11.92 16.74 -10.12
CA GLN A 66 -12.41 16.98 -11.47
C GLN A 66 -11.62 16.09 -12.46
N LYS A 67 -12.31 15.58 -13.48
CA LYS A 67 -11.66 14.81 -14.54
C LYS A 67 -10.93 15.80 -15.46
N HIS A 68 -9.59 15.77 -15.44
CA HIS A 68 -8.81 16.52 -16.42
C HIS A 68 -9.03 15.92 -17.80
N GLN A 69 -9.21 16.77 -18.81
CA GLN A 69 -9.27 16.33 -20.21
C GLN A 69 -7.90 15.78 -20.59
N GLU A 70 -7.83 14.49 -20.95
CA GLU A 70 -6.72 13.97 -21.72
C GLU A 70 -6.79 14.56 -23.14
N GLU A 71 -5.65 14.96 -23.71
CA GLU A 71 -5.56 15.49 -25.07
C GLU A 71 -6.21 14.51 -26.06
N GLY A 72 -7.35 14.90 -26.63
CA GLY A 72 -8.02 14.16 -27.71
C GLY A 72 -9.45 13.66 -27.42
N GLY A 73 -10.03 13.91 -26.26
CA GLY A 73 -11.39 13.47 -25.92
C GLY A 73 -12.46 14.56 -26.11
N ASP A 74 -13.67 14.09 -26.36
CA ASP A 74 -14.88 14.87 -26.63
C ASP A 74 -15.09 16.05 -25.64
N THR A 75 -15.47 17.20 -26.14
CA THR A 75 -15.59 18.50 -25.47
C THR A 75 -16.73 18.60 -24.44
N THR A 76 -17.09 17.54 -23.75
CA THR A 76 -18.03 17.61 -22.63
C THR A 76 -17.35 18.24 -21.43
N LYS A 77 -17.78 19.44 -21.04
CA LYS A 77 -17.31 20.18 -19.85
C LYS A 77 -17.43 19.28 -18.62
N SER A 78 -16.30 18.95 -17.99
CA SER A 78 -16.31 18.28 -16.69
C SER A 78 -17.12 19.11 -15.69
N PRO A 79 -18.04 18.50 -14.93
CA PRO A 79 -18.82 19.24 -13.94
C PRO A 79 -17.89 19.82 -12.87
N SER A 80 -18.20 21.02 -12.37
CA SER A 80 -17.46 21.64 -11.28
C SER A 80 -17.88 21.07 -9.93
N LEU A 81 -16.88 20.82 -9.04
CA LEU A 81 -17.13 20.44 -7.65
C LEU A 81 -17.62 21.66 -6.86
N ASN A 82 -18.92 21.80 -6.71
CA ASN A 82 -19.57 22.91 -5.98
C ASN A 82 -20.45 22.37 -4.84
N ASP A 83 -20.95 23.26 -3.99
CA ASP A 83 -21.76 22.89 -2.82
C ASP A 83 -23.00 22.05 -3.18
N SER A 84 -23.61 22.28 -4.35
CA SER A 84 -24.72 21.47 -4.84
C SER A 84 -24.30 20.02 -5.14
N VAL A 85 -23.11 19.84 -5.67
CA VAL A 85 -22.54 18.50 -5.95
C VAL A 85 -22.13 17.82 -4.64
N LEU A 86 -21.54 18.55 -3.69
CA LEU A 86 -21.21 18.02 -2.35
C LEU A 86 -22.47 17.51 -1.65
N THR A 87 -23.58 18.28 -1.71
CA THR A 87 -24.87 17.86 -1.14
C THR A 87 -25.40 16.58 -1.81
N LYS A 88 -25.26 16.44 -3.13
CA LYS A 88 -25.63 15.20 -3.83
C LYS A 88 -24.78 14.02 -3.39
N MET A 89 -23.47 14.22 -3.23
CA MET A 89 -22.55 13.17 -2.75
C MET A 89 -22.84 12.78 -1.30
N MET A 90 -23.19 13.73 -0.45
CA MET A 90 -23.57 13.47 0.95
C MET A 90 -24.83 12.61 1.06
N ASN A 91 -25.75 12.70 0.10
CA ASN A 91 -26.98 11.92 0.07
C ASN A 91 -26.80 10.51 -0.52
N LEU A 92 -25.60 10.13 -0.96
CA LEU A 92 -25.34 8.77 -1.44
C LEU A 92 -25.42 7.78 -0.26
N PRO A 93 -25.98 6.57 -0.51
CA PRO A 93 -26.06 5.57 0.54
C PRO A 93 -24.68 5.14 1.01
N GLY A 94 -24.48 5.08 2.31
CA GLY A 94 -23.21 4.69 2.93
C GLY A 94 -22.22 5.84 3.15
N VAL A 95 -22.48 7.05 2.66
CA VAL A 95 -21.67 8.22 2.94
C VAL A 95 -21.92 8.70 4.38
N GLN A 96 -20.85 9.00 5.10
CA GLN A 96 -20.89 9.56 6.44
C GLN A 96 -20.59 11.05 6.44
N LEU A 97 -19.56 11.46 5.71
CA LEU A 97 -19.09 12.83 5.67
C LEU A 97 -18.54 13.16 4.27
N VAL A 98 -18.78 14.39 3.82
CA VAL A 98 -18.20 14.95 2.60
C VAL A 98 -17.61 16.30 2.95
N TYR A 99 -16.33 16.49 2.68
CA TYR A 99 -15.65 17.75 2.95
C TYR A 99 -14.65 18.09 1.85
N PRO A 100 -14.62 19.37 1.44
CA PRO A 100 -13.61 19.86 0.53
C PRO A 100 -12.28 20.04 1.23
N PHE A 101 -11.19 19.92 0.48
CA PHE A 101 -9.88 20.32 0.95
C PHE A 101 -9.07 20.93 -0.19
N GLU A 102 -8.21 21.86 0.17
CA GLU A 102 -7.35 22.56 -0.76
C GLU A 102 -5.93 22.63 -0.21
N ASP A 103 -4.95 22.37 -1.07
CA ASP A 103 -3.53 22.44 -0.73
C ASP A 103 -2.94 23.76 -1.24
N TYR A 104 -2.12 24.40 -0.42
CA TYR A 104 -1.45 25.65 -0.73
C TYR A 104 0.06 25.53 -0.51
N GLN A 105 0.84 26.11 -1.42
CA GLN A 105 2.24 26.42 -1.15
C GLN A 105 2.28 27.70 -0.32
N VAL A 106 2.79 27.60 0.90
CA VAL A 106 2.79 28.72 1.84
C VAL A 106 4.22 29.07 2.28
N THR A 107 4.43 30.34 2.50
CA THR A 107 5.62 30.83 3.19
C THR A 107 5.21 31.17 4.62
N VAL A 108 5.82 30.53 5.58
CA VAL A 108 5.55 30.71 7.00
C VAL A 108 6.69 31.54 7.61
N SER A 109 6.32 32.61 8.30
CA SER A 109 7.24 33.39 9.12
C SER A 109 6.96 33.12 10.60
N PHE A 110 7.98 32.67 11.30
CA PHE A 110 7.96 32.42 12.73
C PHE A 110 9.24 33.02 13.34
N ASP A 111 9.09 33.94 14.27
CA ASP A 111 10.18 34.79 14.75
C ASP A 111 11.00 35.38 13.58
N ASP A 112 12.30 35.19 13.55
CA ASP A 112 13.20 35.66 12.48
C ASP A 112 13.44 34.66 11.35
N THR A 113 12.71 33.51 11.37
CA THR A 113 12.90 32.45 10.39
C THR A 113 11.72 32.38 9.40
N VAL A 114 12.06 32.11 8.13
CA VAL A 114 11.08 32.01 7.04
C VAL A 114 11.22 30.65 6.39
N PHE A 115 10.11 29.90 6.29
CA PHE A 115 10.05 28.57 5.72
C PHE A 115 9.08 28.52 4.56
N ASN A 116 9.43 27.80 3.50
CA ASN A 116 8.49 27.44 2.46
C ASN A 116 7.99 26.03 2.73
N THR A 117 6.69 25.87 2.89
CA THR A 117 6.06 24.59 3.20
C THR A 117 4.70 24.49 2.53
N LYS A 118 3.97 23.40 2.80
CA LYS A 118 2.61 23.21 2.33
C LYS A 118 1.63 23.34 3.47
N ALA A 119 0.47 23.89 3.17
CA ALA A 119 -0.66 23.95 4.08
C ALA A 119 -1.90 23.37 3.41
N GLN A 120 -2.79 22.80 4.20
CA GLN A 120 -4.04 22.21 3.76
C GLN A 120 -5.20 22.93 4.45
N ALA A 121 -6.14 23.47 3.68
CA ALA A 121 -7.35 24.06 4.24
C ALA A 121 -8.45 22.99 4.33
N LEU A 122 -9.05 22.85 5.50
CA LEU A 122 -10.08 21.87 5.83
C LEU A 122 -11.25 22.49 6.58
N ALA A 123 -12.43 21.90 6.40
CA ALA A 123 -13.58 22.22 7.24
C ALA A 123 -13.41 21.62 8.65
N VAL A 124 -13.98 22.26 9.64
CA VAL A 124 -13.90 21.84 11.07
C VAL A 124 -14.37 20.41 11.28
N ASN A 125 -15.44 19.99 10.60
CA ASN A 125 -15.98 18.64 10.69
C ASN A 125 -15.02 17.55 10.17
N ALA A 126 -14.04 17.90 9.33
CA ALA A 126 -13.03 16.98 8.85
C ALA A 126 -12.06 16.56 9.98
N LEU A 127 -11.84 17.40 10.99
CA LEU A 127 -10.97 17.13 12.12
C LEU A 127 -11.53 16.07 13.09
N GLU A 128 -12.84 15.80 13.04
CA GLU A 128 -13.48 14.73 13.79
C GLU A 128 -13.24 13.34 13.18
N THR A 129 -12.70 13.29 11.95
CA THR A 129 -12.41 12.03 11.27
C THR A 129 -11.21 11.31 11.92
N LYS A 130 -11.11 10.00 11.73
CA LYS A 130 -9.98 9.20 12.25
C LYS A 130 -8.62 9.74 11.81
N LEU A 131 -8.56 10.35 10.64
CA LEU A 131 -7.33 10.88 10.07
C LEU A 131 -6.72 11.99 10.94
N PHE A 132 -7.57 12.79 11.59
CA PHE A 132 -7.16 13.92 12.44
C PHE A 132 -7.37 13.67 13.94
N SER A 133 -7.81 12.48 14.32
CA SER A 133 -8.11 12.14 15.72
C SER A 133 -6.87 11.91 16.59
N THR A 134 -5.66 11.89 16.02
CA THR A 134 -4.41 11.65 16.74
C THR A 134 -3.69 12.95 17.13
N MET A 135 -4.40 13.82 17.87
CA MET A 135 -3.78 15.01 18.45
C MET A 135 -2.75 14.58 19.51
N GLN A 136 -1.54 15.13 19.45
CA GLN A 136 -0.50 14.93 20.43
C GLN A 136 -0.61 15.94 21.56
N ALA A 137 -0.99 17.18 21.22
CA ALA A 137 -1.22 18.26 22.15
C ALA A 137 -2.30 19.21 21.63
N GLY A 138 -3.01 19.91 22.51
CA GLY A 138 -4.02 20.89 22.17
C GLY A 138 -5.36 20.33 21.69
N ILE A 139 -6.09 21.12 20.95
CA ILE A 139 -7.44 20.84 20.45
C ILE A 139 -7.57 21.24 18.95
N PRO A 140 -8.56 20.71 18.22
CA PRO A 140 -8.89 21.20 16.87
C PRO A 140 -9.29 22.67 16.92
N PHE A 141 -9.27 23.37 15.77
CA PHE A 141 -9.79 24.73 15.69
C PHE A 141 -11.32 24.75 15.85
N ASP A 142 -11.83 25.85 16.42
CA ASP A 142 -13.23 25.96 16.89
C ASP A 142 -14.24 26.18 15.75
N SER A 143 -13.83 26.76 14.63
CA SER A 143 -14.69 27.07 13.50
C SER A 143 -13.93 27.22 12.19
N ASP A 144 -14.64 27.08 11.06
CA ASP A 144 -14.05 27.27 9.72
C ASP A 144 -13.49 28.69 9.49
N SER A 145 -13.88 29.68 10.29
CA SER A 145 -13.41 31.06 10.22
C SER A 145 -12.45 31.46 11.33
N ALA A 146 -12.05 30.54 12.18
CA ALA A 146 -11.11 30.79 13.28
C ALA A 146 -9.74 31.22 12.76
N LYS A 147 -9.08 32.13 13.48
CA LYS A 147 -7.67 32.46 13.22
C LYS A 147 -6.74 31.53 13.97
N GLN A 148 -6.91 30.25 13.70
CA GLN A 148 -6.25 29.15 14.37
C GLN A 148 -5.61 28.24 13.34
N ALA A 149 -4.58 27.51 13.72
CA ALA A 149 -3.93 26.50 12.88
C ALA A 149 -3.60 25.24 13.70
N VAL A 150 -3.66 24.10 13.07
CA VAL A 150 -3.15 22.85 13.61
C VAL A 150 -1.90 22.50 12.82
N VAL A 151 -0.84 22.06 13.49
CA VAL A 151 0.45 21.76 12.87
C VAL A 151 0.86 20.32 13.18
N THR A 152 1.80 19.79 12.39
CA THR A 152 2.37 18.47 12.65
C THR A 152 3.58 18.57 13.58
N ASP A 153 3.94 17.46 14.24
CA ASP A 153 5.12 17.36 15.08
C ASP A 153 6.42 17.60 14.27
N GLU A 154 6.53 17.07 13.04
CA GLU A 154 7.68 17.31 12.16
C GLU A 154 7.84 18.81 11.82
N PHE A 155 6.71 19.52 11.65
CA PHE A 155 6.77 20.96 11.44
C PHE A 155 7.26 21.71 12.68
N ILE A 156 6.84 21.29 13.87
CA ILE A 156 7.33 21.88 15.15
C ILE A 156 8.82 21.67 15.32
N ASP A 157 9.33 20.49 15.00
CA ASP A 157 10.76 20.19 15.02
C ASP A 157 11.53 21.13 14.08
N SER A 158 10.96 21.47 12.91
CA SER A 158 11.54 22.46 11.99
C SER A 158 11.60 23.87 12.57
N LEU A 159 10.69 24.21 13.49
CA LEU A 159 10.67 25.47 14.26
C LEU A 159 11.63 25.43 15.47
N LYS A 160 12.32 24.30 15.72
CA LYS A 160 13.19 24.07 16.89
C LYS A 160 12.45 24.11 18.23
N ILE A 161 11.17 23.80 18.24
CA ILE A 161 10.36 23.67 19.44
C ILE A 161 10.40 22.21 19.86
N THR A 162 10.94 21.92 21.04
CA THR A 162 11.18 20.52 21.48
C THR A 162 9.94 19.88 22.08
N GLU A 163 9.05 20.66 22.69
CA GLU A 163 7.84 20.16 23.35
C GLU A 163 6.59 20.60 22.60
N PRO A 164 5.70 19.68 22.18
CA PRO A 164 4.48 20.02 21.46
C PRO A 164 3.56 21.01 22.20
N ASP A 165 3.49 20.89 23.52
CA ASP A 165 2.68 21.81 24.33
C ASP A 165 3.19 23.26 24.29
N SER A 166 4.50 23.45 24.11
CA SER A 166 5.11 24.79 24.01
C SER A 166 4.79 25.49 22.69
N ALA A 167 4.33 24.75 21.69
CA ALA A 167 3.90 25.33 20.42
C ALA A 167 2.50 25.93 20.49
N ILE A 168 1.68 25.49 21.45
CA ILE A 168 0.30 25.95 21.59
C ILE A 168 0.30 27.43 22.04
N GLY A 169 -0.52 28.25 21.38
CA GLY A 169 -0.60 29.69 21.63
C GLY A 169 0.41 30.53 20.85
N GLN A 170 1.39 29.92 20.18
CA GLN A 170 2.33 30.61 19.31
C GLN A 170 1.63 31.16 18.06
N LYS A 171 2.13 32.29 17.54
CA LYS A 171 1.57 32.93 16.34
C LYS A 171 2.41 32.60 15.12
N LEU A 172 1.77 32.12 14.06
CA LEU A 172 2.37 31.90 12.75
C LEU A 172 1.85 32.96 11.77
N ILE A 173 2.73 33.60 11.03
CA ILE A 173 2.35 34.44 9.88
C ILE A 173 2.44 33.56 8.64
N ILE A 174 1.32 33.25 8.04
CA ILE A 174 1.23 32.44 6.83
C ILE A 174 0.99 33.33 5.65
N SER A 175 1.84 33.24 4.65
CA SER A 175 1.79 34.04 3.43
C SER A 175 1.68 33.16 2.21
N VAL A 176 0.77 33.49 1.30
CA VAL A 176 0.62 32.83 0.01
C VAL A 176 0.90 33.86 -1.09
N LYS A 177 1.75 33.49 -2.04
CA LYS A 177 1.97 34.30 -3.24
C LYS A 177 0.89 33.95 -4.25
N VAL A 178 -0.05 34.85 -4.45
CA VAL A 178 -1.15 34.72 -5.40
C VAL A 178 -0.91 35.61 -6.61
N ALA A 179 -1.15 35.09 -7.79
CA ALA A 179 -1.16 35.90 -8.99
C ALA A 179 -2.60 36.35 -9.29
N THR A 180 -2.80 37.66 -9.29
CA THR A 180 -4.06 38.23 -9.76
C THR A 180 -4.05 38.18 -11.28
N ILE A 181 -4.79 37.25 -11.88
CA ILE A 181 -4.94 37.19 -13.32
C ILE A 181 -5.90 38.27 -13.72
N ASP A 182 -5.40 39.48 -13.81
CA ASP A 182 -6.15 40.64 -14.23
C ASP A 182 -6.42 40.57 -15.75
N SER A 183 -7.48 41.29 -16.18
CA SER A 183 -7.81 41.51 -17.59
C SER A 183 -6.59 41.97 -18.43
N ALA A 184 -5.64 42.66 -17.81
CA ALA A 184 -4.39 43.07 -18.43
C ALA A 184 -3.50 41.88 -18.83
N LEU A 185 -3.33 40.86 -17.98
CA LEU A 185 -2.56 39.65 -18.27
C LEU A 185 -3.25 38.82 -19.39
N ILE A 186 -4.56 38.68 -19.31
CA ILE A 186 -5.37 38.01 -20.34
C ILE A 186 -5.22 38.77 -21.67
N HIS A 187 -5.27 40.10 -21.64
CA HIS A 187 -5.12 40.93 -22.82
C HIS A 187 -3.74 40.80 -23.46
N ILE A 188 -2.67 40.72 -22.68
CA ILE A 188 -1.29 40.46 -23.15
C ILE A 188 -1.24 39.11 -23.86
N PHE A 189 -1.77 38.07 -23.24
CA PHE A 189 -1.81 36.71 -23.82
C PHE A 189 -2.64 36.62 -25.10
N MET A 190 -3.83 37.24 -25.09
CA MET A 190 -4.72 37.31 -26.26
C MET A 190 -4.10 38.11 -27.40
N LYS A 191 -3.47 39.25 -27.11
CA LYS A 191 -2.80 40.11 -28.09
C LYS A 191 -1.61 39.40 -28.72
N ASP A 192 -0.77 38.80 -27.94
CA ASP A 192 0.39 38.05 -28.43
C ASP A 192 -0.03 36.78 -29.17
N GLY A 193 -1.05 36.05 -28.69
CA GLY A 193 -1.66 34.92 -29.37
C GLY A 193 -2.27 35.28 -30.73
N LYS A 194 -3.00 36.41 -30.81
CA LYS A 194 -3.55 36.91 -32.07
C LYS A 194 -2.47 37.37 -33.04
N PHE A 195 -1.42 38.04 -32.55
CA PHE A 195 -0.28 38.44 -33.34
C PHE A 195 0.48 37.22 -33.93
N LEU A 196 0.70 36.19 -33.14
CA LEU A 196 1.27 34.93 -33.57
C LEU A 196 0.38 34.24 -34.63
N TRP A 197 -0.93 34.23 -34.41
CA TRP A 197 -1.89 33.63 -35.32
C TRP A 197 -1.96 34.33 -36.67
N ASP A 198 -2.00 35.67 -36.65
CA ASP A 198 -2.05 36.48 -37.88
C ASP A 198 -0.75 36.36 -38.67
N ARG A 199 0.38 36.22 -38.00
CA ARG A 199 1.67 36.01 -38.64
C ARG A 199 1.82 34.59 -39.21
N LEU A 200 1.25 33.59 -38.59
CA LEU A 200 1.18 32.22 -39.07
C LEU A 200 0.25 32.06 -40.29
N LYS A 201 -0.88 32.78 -40.30
CA LYS A 201 -1.80 32.81 -41.44
C LYS A 201 -1.19 33.39 -42.72
N GLY A 202 -0.27 34.36 -42.60
CA GLY A 202 0.37 35.02 -43.74
C GLY A 202 1.43 34.21 -44.48
N ILE A 203 1.82 33.01 -43.94
CA ILE A 203 2.89 32.20 -44.47
C ILE A 203 2.32 31.14 -45.44
N ARG A 204 2.51 31.35 -46.75
CA ARG A 204 2.17 30.36 -47.80
C ARG A 204 3.09 29.13 -47.75
N PHE A 205 2.51 27.93 -48.00
CA PHE A 205 3.06 26.60 -47.68
C PHE A 205 4.04 26.01 -48.74
N ASP A 206 4.83 26.78 -49.45
CA ASP A 206 5.37 26.31 -50.75
C ASP A 206 6.89 26.09 -50.87
N SER A 207 7.69 25.80 -49.86
CA SER A 207 9.01 25.17 -50.07
C SER A 207 9.72 24.66 -48.80
N LEU A 208 10.55 23.61 -48.90
CA LEU A 208 11.36 22.99 -47.83
C LEU A 208 12.35 23.96 -47.16
N PHE A 209 12.86 24.94 -47.83
CA PHE A 209 13.77 25.97 -47.31
C PHE A 209 13.08 26.89 -46.28
N TYR A 210 11.78 27.16 -46.47
CA TYR A 210 10.97 27.95 -45.59
C TYR A 210 10.64 27.23 -44.25
N ARG A 211 10.75 25.91 -44.24
CA ARG A 211 10.36 25.09 -43.06
C ARG A 211 11.35 25.29 -41.89
N GLU A 212 12.65 25.40 -42.18
CA GLU A 212 13.67 25.59 -41.13
C GLU A 212 13.74 27.04 -40.64
N TYR A 213 13.60 28.03 -41.54
CA TYR A 213 13.50 29.45 -41.18
C TYR A 213 12.25 29.73 -40.36
N ARG A 214 11.12 29.17 -40.76
CA ARG A 214 9.84 29.24 -40.03
C ARG A 214 9.92 28.64 -38.65
N SER A 215 10.57 27.50 -38.48
CA SER A 215 10.70 26.86 -37.15
C SER A 215 11.52 27.72 -36.21
N ARG A 216 12.55 28.43 -36.65
CA ARG A 216 13.36 29.35 -35.84
C ARG A 216 12.60 30.63 -35.48
N VAL A 217 11.89 31.25 -36.42
CA VAL A 217 11.12 32.48 -36.19
C VAL A 217 9.94 32.18 -35.24
N VAL A 218 9.18 31.11 -35.52
CA VAL A 218 8.06 30.70 -34.66
C VAL A 218 8.56 30.35 -33.25
N ARG A 219 9.65 29.63 -33.12
CA ARG A 219 10.23 29.26 -31.82
C ARG A 219 10.70 30.50 -31.05
N ARG A 220 11.29 31.49 -31.72
CA ARG A 220 11.75 32.73 -31.08
C ARG A 220 10.58 33.61 -30.64
N GLU A 221 9.61 33.86 -31.52
CA GLU A 221 8.48 34.74 -31.19
C GLU A 221 7.52 34.10 -30.19
N PHE A 222 7.34 32.76 -30.26
CA PHE A 222 6.61 32.02 -29.26
C PHE A 222 7.36 32.05 -27.90
N GLY A 223 8.68 31.87 -27.90
CA GLY A 223 9.49 31.99 -26.71
C GLY A 223 9.40 33.39 -26.08
N ASP A 224 9.46 34.45 -26.90
CA ASP A 224 9.34 35.83 -26.44
C ASP A 224 7.92 36.15 -25.91
N ALA A 225 6.87 35.60 -26.52
CA ALA A 225 5.49 35.74 -26.05
C ALA A 225 5.25 35.03 -24.71
N VAL A 226 5.75 33.79 -24.60
CA VAL A 226 5.74 33.02 -23.35
C VAL A 226 6.57 33.72 -22.29
N GLY A 227 7.75 34.24 -22.63
CA GLY A 227 8.60 35.03 -21.72
C GLY A 227 7.85 36.24 -21.15
N ARG A 228 7.22 37.06 -22.00
CA ARG A 228 6.41 38.21 -21.55
C ARG A 228 5.25 37.82 -20.67
N PHE A 229 4.58 36.72 -20.98
CA PHE A 229 3.49 36.19 -20.15
C PHE A 229 4.02 35.73 -18.77
N ILE A 230 5.14 35.01 -18.74
CA ILE A 230 5.82 34.58 -17.51
C ILE A 230 6.23 35.79 -16.67
N ASP A 231 6.87 36.78 -17.29
CA ASP A 231 7.27 38.01 -16.60
C ASP A 231 6.08 38.79 -16.08
N GLY A 232 5.02 38.91 -16.87
CA GLY A 232 3.76 39.51 -16.44
C GLY A 232 3.12 38.78 -15.27
N TYR A 233 3.10 37.44 -15.30
CA TYR A 233 2.59 36.61 -14.22
C TYR A 233 3.45 36.72 -12.95
N LEU A 234 4.75 36.71 -13.07
CA LEU A 234 5.66 36.86 -11.92
C LEU A 234 5.53 38.26 -11.26
N ASN A 235 5.33 39.30 -12.07
CA ASN A 235 5.18 40.68 -11.58
C ASN A 235 3.78 40.95 -11.02
N ALA A 236 2.76 40.16 -11.40
CA ALA A 236 1.40 40.26 -10.87
C ALA A 236 1.21 39.52 -9.54
N ARG A 237 2.26 38.88 -9.00
CA ARG A 237 2.16 38.18 -7.73
C ARG A 237 2.05 39.15 -6.56
N THR A 238 0.95 39.05 -5.84
CA THR A 238 0.73 39.74 -4.57
C THR A 238 0.85 38.75 -3.43
N THR A 239 1.43 39.17 -2.30
CA THR A 239 1.51 38.33 -1.11
C THR A 239 0.30 38.61 -0.22
N VAL A 240 -0.50 37.60 0.00
CA VAL A 240 -1.60 37.64 0.97
C VAL A 240 -1.13 36.92 2.23
N SER A 241 -1.20 37.60 3.36
CA SER A 241 -0.78 37.05 4.65
C SER A 241 -1.92 37.05 5.65
N ASP A 242 -1.96 36.03 6.50
CA ASP A 242 -2.84 35.96 7.67
C ASP A 242 -2.03 35.49 8.88
N THR A 243 -2.39 35.94 10.07
CA THR A 243 -1.74 35.55 11.31
C THR A 243 -2.66 34.58 12.05
N LEU A 244 -2.18 33.36 12.25
CA LEU A 244 -2.90 32.29 12.90
C LEU A 244 -2.19 31.86 14.20
N THR A 245 -2.99 31.41 15.16
CA THR A 245 -2.48 30.88 16.43
C THR A 245 -2.47 29.37 16.39
N ILE A 246 -1.39 28.72 16.76
CA ILE A 246 -1.31 27.25 16.88
C ILE A 246 -2.20 26.84 18.04
N VAL A 247 -3.18 25.97 17.79
CA VAL A 247 -4.11 25.44 18.80
C VAL A 247 -3.97 23.95 19.01
N GLY A 248 -3.34 23.25 18.09
CA GLY A 248 -3.14 21.81 18.19
C GLY A 248 -1.96 21.30 17.41
N VAL A 249 -1.45 20.18 17.83
CA VAL A 249 -0.32 19.45 17.26
C VAL A 249 -0.75 18.02 16.93
N LEU A 250 -0.59 17.62 15.69
CA LEU A 250 -0.84 16.26 15.21
C LEU A 250 0.44 15.45 15.17
N ASN A 251 0.35 14.18 15.51
CA ASN A 251 1.45 13.24 15.37
C ASN A 251 1.56 12.75 13.92
N GLU A 252 2.55 13.25 13.17
CA GLU A 252 2.78 12.90 11.77
C GLU A 252 3.37 11.50 11.58
N THR A 253 4.11 10.98 12.56
CA THR A 253 4.71 9.65 12.51
C THR A 253 3.69 8.55 12.22
N ARG A 254 2.42 8.80 12.58
CA ARG A 254 1.28 7.91 12.29
C ARG A 254 0.53 8.23 11.00
N GLN A 255 0.82 9.39 10.36
CA GLN A 255 -0.01 9.92 9.25
C GLN A 255 0.78 10.30 7.99
N ARG A 256 2.02 9.84 7.84
CA ARG A 256 3.00 10.20 6.79
C ARG A 256 2.48 10.29 5.34
N PHE A 257 1.27 9.86 5.07
CA PHE A 257 0.75 9.78 3.70
C PHE A 257 -0.29 10.83 3.31
N ARG A 258 -0.79 11.70 4.23
CA ARG A 258 -1.97 12.50 3.90
C ARG A 258 -2.11 13.90 4.49
N VAL A 259 -1.40 14.23 5.54
CA VAL A 259 -1.57 15.52 6.21
C VAL A 259 -0.45 16.45 5.79
N GLN A 260 -0.79 17.65 5.36
CA GLN A 260 0.22 18.68 5.13
C GLN A 260 0.75 19.20 6.48
N PRO A 261 1.98 19.73 6.54
CA PRO A 261 2.59 20.21 7.78
C PRO A 261 1.75 21.22 8.56
N ILE A 262 0.90 21.96 7.87
CA ILE A 262 0.00 22.94 8.46
C ILE A 262 -1.42 22.72 7.98
N ILE A 263 -2.36 22.69 8.90
CA ILE A 263 -3.80 22.60 8.63
C ILE A 263 -4.44 23.91 9.00
N LEU A 264 -5.18 24.46 8.06
CA LEU A 264 -5.84 25.74 8.14
C LEU A 264 -7.37 25.56 8.15
N PRO A 265 -8.14 26.45 8.76
CA PRO A 265 -9.57 26.53 8.58
C PRO A 265 -9.95 26.85 7.14
N LEU A 266 -11.07 26.30 6.67
CA LEU A 266 -11.52 26.39 5.28
C LEU A 266 -11.63 27.85 4.80
N ALA A 267 -12.18 28.76 5.65
CA ALA A 267 -12.31 30.17 5.29
C ALA A 267 -10.98 30.90 5.06
N THR A 268 -9.89 30.44 5.70
CA THR A 268 -8.55 30.98 5.43
C THR A 268 -8.07 30.57 4.04
N GLY A 269 -8.27 29.29 3.67
CA GLY A 269 -8.00 28.80 2.32
C GLY A 269 -8.85 29.54 1.26
N GLU A 270 -10.13 29.71 1.51
CA GLU A 270 -11.03 30.46 0.61
C GLU A 270 -10.56 31.90 0.37
N ARG A 271 -9.99 32.58 1.39
CA ARG A 271 -9.41 33.92 1.21
C ARG A 271 -8.20 33.89 0.28
N PHE A 272 -7.35 32.88 0.42
CA PHE A 272 -6.20 32.72 -0.48
C PHE A 272 -6.65 32.43 -1.92
N SER A 273 -7.62 31.56 -2.12
CA SER A 273 -8.19 31.25 -3.44
C SER A 273 -8.91 32.47 -4.05
N ALA A 274 -9.65 33.23 -3.24
CA ALA A 274 -10.34 34.42 -3.69
C ALA A 274 -9.39 35.58 -4.08
N ALA A 275 -8.19 35.62 -3.49
CA ALA A 275 -7.19 36.64 -3.79
C ALA A 275 -6.49 36.41 -5.14
N GLY A 276 -6.51 35.20 -5.67
CA GLY A 276 -5.92 34.86 -6.96
C GLY A 276 -5.41 33.42 -7.06
N PHE A 277 -4.73 33.12 -8.14
CA PHE A 277 -4.16 31.82 -8.40
C PHE A 277 -2.84 31.62 -7.64
N SER A 278 -2.76 30.58 -6.82
CA SER A 278 -1.59 30.29 -5.97
C SER A 278 -0.72 29.11 -6.48
N GLY A 279 -1.10 28.49 -7.59
CA GLY A 279 -0.41 27.33 -8.16
C GLY A 279 0.96 27.64 -8.77
N ASP A 280 1.73 26.58 -9.00
CA ASP A 280 2.99 26.64 -9.72
C ASP A 280 2.78 26.87 -11.23
N MET A 281 3.85 27.09 -11.98
CA MET A 281 3.78 27.30 -13.43
C MET A 281 3.12 26.11 -14.15
N THR A 282 3.37 24.88 -13.69
CA THR A 282 2.74 23.66 -14.23
C THR A 282 1.22 23.66 -13.99
N ASP A 283 0.81 24.08 -12.80
CA ASP A 283 -0.59 24.20 -12.44
C ASP A 283 -1.29 25.32 -13.23
N LEU A 284 -0.56 26.41 -13.49
CA LEU A 284 -1.04 27.52 -14.31
C LEU A 284 -1.28 27.06 -15.78
N ILE A 285 -0.32 26.32 -16.35
CA ILE A 285 -0.48 25.76 -17.69
C ILE A 285 -1.64 24.77 -17.74
N GLY A 286 -1.79 23.93 -16.73
CA GLY A 286 -2.93 23.02 -16.57
C GLY A 286 -4.26 23.77 -16.47
N ALA A 287 -4.32 24.82 -15.66
CA ALA A 287 -5.50 25.66 -15.48
C ALA A 287 -5.85 26.51 -16.73
N LEU A 288 -4.84 26.95 -17.48
CA LEU A 288 -5.02 27.59 -18.80
C LEU A 288 -5.56 26.60 -19.83
N SER A 289 -4.96 25.41 -19.94
CA SER A 289 -5.36 24.40 -20.91
C SER A 289 -6.77 23.85 -20.63
N SER A 290 -7.16 23.75 -19.38
CA SER A 290 -8.50 23.31 -18.94
C SER A 290 -9.56 24.43 -18.94
N GLY A 291 -9.17 25.69 -19.20
CA GLY A 291 -10.06 26.85 -19.16
C GLY A 291 -10.56 27.23 -17.75
N GLN A 292 -10.01 26.66 -16.70
CA GLN A 292 -10.41 26.92 -15.31
C GLN A 292 -10.18 28.38 -14.89
N LEU A 293 -9.10 28.99 -15.38
CA LEU A 293 -8.79 30.41 -15.10
C LEU A 293 -9.82 31.39 -15.64
N PHE A 294 -10.56 31.01 -16.70
CA PHE A 294 -11.60 31.82 -17.31
C PHE A 294 -12.97 31.61 -16.65
N GLN A 295 -13.12 30.52 -15.89
CA GLN A 295 -14.36 30.20 -15.15
C GLN A 295 -14.46 30.96 -13.83
N SER A 296 -13.34 31.21 -13.15
CA SER A 296 -13.30 31.91 -11.87
C SER A 296 -13.69 33.40 -11.99
N SER A 297 -13.51 33.99 -13.19
CA SER A 297 -13.85 35.41 -13.44
C SER A 297 -15.31 35.63 -13.81
N ALA A 298 -16.10 34.61 -14.12
CA ALA A 298 -17.41 34.76 -14.75
C ALA A 298 -18.62 34.71 -13.79
N SER A 299 -18.45 34.25 -12.54
CA SER A 299 -19.59 34.25 -11.59
C SER A 299 -19.09 34.14 -10.14
N PRO A 300 -19.29 35.16 -9.32
CA PRO A 300 -18.95 35.14 -7.89
C PRO A 300 -19.87 34.22 -7.04
N THR A 301 -20.78 33.48 -7.66
CA THR A 301 -21.88 32.79 -6.98
C THR A 301 -21.70 31.27 -6.83
N SER A 302 -20.68 30.62 -7.44
CA SER A 302 -20.48 29.19 -7.21
C SER A 302 -19.03 28.90 -6.78
N LYS A 303 -18.85 28.64 -5.50
CA LYS A 303 -17.58 28.06 -4.97
C LYS A 303 -17.30 26.78 -5.74
N SER A 304 -16.07 26.63 -6.27
CA SER A 304 -15.60 25.41 -6.92
C SER A 304 -14.38 24.91 -6.17
N TYR A 305 -14.44 23.66 -5.77
CA TYR A 305 -13.37 23.00 -5.03
C TYR A 305 -12.51 22.18 -5.99
N SER A 306 -11.21 22.13 -5.73
CA SER A 306 -10.29 21.31 -6.51
C SER A 306 -10.39 19.83 -6.16
N ARG A 307 -10.57 19.52 -4.89
CA ARG A 307 -10.69 18.15 -4.37
C ARG A 307 -11.70 18.07 -3.23
N VAL A 308 -12.35 16.92 -3.14
CA VAL A 308 -13.31 16.59 -2.09
C VAL A 308 -12.98 15.21 -1.54
N THR A 309 -13.04 15.06 -0.24
CA THR A 309 -12.93 13.77 0.43
C THR A 309 -14.30 13.32 0.90
N ILE A 310 -14.59 12.05 0.70
CA ILE A 310 -15.80 11.39 1.15
C ILE A 310 -15.39 10.28 2.11
N ASP A 311 -15.92 10.34 3.33
CA ASP A 311 -15.75 9.28 4.30
C ASP A 311 -17.02 8.42 4.35
N LEU A 312 -16.82 7.11 4.29
CA LEU A 312 -17.89 6.11 4.31
C LEU A 312 -18.12 5.58 5.73
N LYS A 313 -19.33 5.16 5.99
CA LYS A 313 -19.68 4.40 7.20
C LYS A 313 -18.91 3.09 7.24
N ARG A 314 -18.41 2.71 8.40
CA ARG A 314 -17.68 1.43 8.57
C ARG A 314 -18.52 0.24 8.12
N GLY A 315 -17.91 -0.64 7.34
CA GLY A 315 -18.56 -1.83 6.80
C GLY A 315 -19.38 -1.60 5.53
N TYR A 316 -19.45 -0.37 5.03
CA TYR A 316 -20.08 -0.10 3.73
C TYR A 316 -19.08 -0.30 2.59
N SER A 317 -19.54 -0.92 1.50
CA SER A 317 -18.69 -1.13 0.32
C SER A 317 -18.41 0.19 -0.40
N HIS A 318 -17.15 0.45 -0.75
CA HIS A 318 -16.73 1.64 -1.49
C HIS A 318 -17.20 1.63 -2.96
N LYS A 319 -17.33 0.43 -3.59
CA LYS A 319 -17.60 0.28 -5.03
C LYS A 319 -18.86 1.01 -5.51
N PRO A 320 -20.05 0.85 -4.89
CA PRO A 320 -21.26 1.55 -5.37
C PRO A 320 -21.14 3.07 -5.32
N VAL A 321 -20.42 3.60 -4.32
CA VAL A 321 -20.22 5.03 -4.17
C VAL A 321 -19.24 5.55 -5.22
N VAL A 322 -18.14 4.86 -5.43
CA VAL A 322 -17.15 5.18 -6.48
C VAL A 322 -17.81 5.18 -7.86
N ASP A 323 -18.59 4.14 -8.17
CA ASP A 323 -19.30 4.04 -9.46
C ASP A 323 -20.31 5.18 -9.65
N SER A 324 -21.04 5.53 -8.59
CA SER A 324 -21.99 6.67 -8.62
C SER A 324 -21.27 8.00 -8.88
N ILE A 325 -20.11 8.23 -8.26
CA ILE A 325 -19.29 9.43 -8.44
C ILE A 325 -18.71 9.49 -9.86
N ARG A 326 -18.23 8.36 -10.35
CA ARG A 326 -17.71 8.23 -11.74
C ARG A 326 -18.82 8.46 -12.77
N ALA A 327 -20.05 8.00 -12.49
CA ALA A 327 -21.23 8.27 -13.32
C ALA A 327 -21.65 9.75 -13.32
N MET A 328 -21.37 10.49 -12.24
CA MET A 328 -21.56 11.94 -12.17
C MET A 328 -20.51 12.72 -13.00
N GLY A 329 -19.50 12.05 -13.59
CA GLY A 329 -18.47 12.64 -14.43
C GLY A 329 -17.21 13.09 -13.67
N PHE A 330 -17.04 12.68 -12.40
CA PHE A 330 -15.87 12.98 -11.59
C PHE A 330 -14.85 11.82 -11.61
N ARG A 331 -13.60 12.14 -11.30
CA ARG A 331 -12.58 11.13 -11.00
C ARG A 331 -12.68 10.77 -9.52
N ALA A 332 -12.98 9.52 -9.24
CA ALA A 332 -13.00 8.98 -7.88
C ALA A 332 -11.82 8.04 -7.69
N PHE A 333 -11.03 8.29 -6.66
CA PHE A 333 -9.92 7.47 -6.22
C PHE A 333 -10.25 6.89 -4.85
N SER A 334 -10.19 5.58 -4.73
CA SER A 334 -10.44 4.88 -3.47
C SER A 334 -9.21 4.12 -3.05
N TYR A 335 -8.71 4.41 -1.86
CA TYR A 335 -7.60 3.61 -1.29
C TYR A 335 -7.98 2.16 -1.03
N ALA A 336 -9.27 1.86 -0.90
CA ALA A 336 -9.74 0.49 -0.79
C ALA A 336 -9.56 -0.30 -2.11
N GLU A 337 -9.65 0.37 -3.28
CA GLU A 337 -9.32 -0.26 -4.58
C GLU A 337 -7.84 -0.62 -4.64
N ASP A 338 -6.95 0.31 -4.28
CA ASP A 338 -5.50 0.07 -4.24
C ASP A 338 -5.16 -1.04 -3.23
N PHE A 339 -5.82 -1.05 -2.07
CA PHE A 339 -5.64 -2.11 -1.08
C PHE A 339 -6.05 -3.48 -1.62
N GLU A 340 -7.16 -3.58 -2.38
CA GLU A 340 -7.56 -4.81 -3.06
C GLU A 340 -6.50 -5.27 -4.06
N GLU A 341 -5.91 -4.36 -4.83
CA GLU A 341 -4.83 -4.69 -5.79
C GLU A 341 -3.56 -5.17 -5.09
N ILE A 342 -3.14 -4.47 -4.03
CA ILE A 342 -2.00 -4.87 -3.19
C ILE A 342 -2.25 -6.25 -2.56
N THR A 343 -3.46 -6.50 -2.08
CA THR A 343 -3.82 -7.81 -1.51
C THR A 343 -3.78 -8.94 -2.55
N LYS A 344 -4.23 -8.69 -3.78
CA LYS A 344 -4.08 -9.63 -4.90
C LYS A 344 -2.61 -9.90 -5.21
N PHE A 345 -1.78 -8.85 -5.24
CA PHE A 345 -0.34 -9.01 -5.44
C PHE A 345 0.27 -9.93 -4.38
N PHE A 346 -0.03 -9.72 -3.09
CA PHE A 346 0.45 -10.61 -2.03
C PHE A 346 -0.07 -12.04 -2.19
N THR A 347 -1.32 -12.22 -2.62
CA THR A 347 -1.87 -13.55 -2.88
C THR A 347 -1.08 -14.30 -3.97
N TYR A 348 -0.74 -13.63 -5.07
CA TYR A 348 0.08 -14.23 -6.12
C TYR A 348 1.53 -14.46 -5.68
N PHE A 349 2.07 -13.55 -4.88
CA PHE A 349 3.40 -13.68 -4.29
C PHE A 349 3.48 -14.89 -3.36
N ASP A 350 2.51 -15.06 -2.46
CA ASP A 350 2.40 -16.21 -1.55
C ASP A 350 2.22 -17.52 -2.33
N LEU A 351 1.43 -17.50 -3.40
CA LEU A 351 1.29 -18.66 -4.29
C LEU A 351 2.64 -19.05 -4.92
N GLY A 352 3.41 -18.08 -5.41
CA GLY A 352 4.74 -18.32 -5.95
C GLY A 352 5.72 -18.90 -4.91
N LEU A 353 5.75 -18.32 -3.71
CA LEU A 353 6.55 -18.83 -2.60
C LEU A 353 6.08 -20.22 -2.17
N GLY A 354 4.77 -20.47 -2.17
CA GLY A 354 4.17 -21.77 -1.87
C GLY A 354 4.63 -22.86 -2.85
N VAL A 355 4.69 -22.54 -4.15
CA VAL A 355 5.20 -23.47 -5.18
C VAL A 355 6.67 -23.83 -4.91
N ILE A 356 7.51 -22.85 -4.57
CA ILE A 356 8.93 -23.12 -4.21
C ILE A 356 9.00 -24.06 -3.00
N GLY A 357 8.19 -23.81 -1.98
CA GLY A 357 8.11 -24.67 -0.80
C GLY A 357 7.62 -26.09 -1.12
N LEU A 358 6.64 -26.22 -2.03
CA LEU A 358 6.17 -27.54 -2.50
C LEU A 358 7.26 -28.29 -3.28
N ILE A 359 8.09 -27.62 -4.08
CA ILE A 359 9.24 -28.24 -4.75
C ILE A 359 10.23 -28.77 -3.72
N ALA A 360 10.54 -27.98 -2.68
CA ALA A 360 11.41 -28.43 -1.59
C ALA A 360 10.86 -29.65 -0.87
N LEU A 361 9.55 -29.69 -0.61
CA LEU A 361 8.85 -30.84 -0.02
C LEU A 361 8.89 -32.06 -0.95
N PHE A 362 8.72 -31.86 -2.26
CA PHE A 362 8.82 -32.94 -3.23
C PHE A 362 10.22 -33.57 -3.23
N VAL A 363 11.28 -32.76 -3.24
CA VAL A 363 12.67 -33.26 -3.13
C VAL A 363 12.88 -34.01 -1.82
N SER A 364 12.38 -33.48 -0.70
CA SER A 364 12.45 -34.16 0.61
C SER A 364 11.70 -35.49 0.60
N SER A 365 10.57 -35.59 -0.12
CA SER A 365 9.78 -36.82 -0.24
C SER A 365 10.58 -37.97 -0.90
N LEU A 366 11.43 -37.64 -1.87
CA LEU A 366 12.36 -38.64 -2.47
C LEU A 366 13.34 -39.22 -1.44
N GLY A 367 13.76 -38.37 -0.49
CA GLY A 367 14.57 -38.83 0.67
C GLY A 367 13.82 -39.83 1.54
N ILE A 368 12.52 -39.60 1.79
CA ILE A 368 11.65 -40.54 2.54
C ILE A 368 11.53 -41.85 1.77
N VAL A 369 11.24 -41.83 0.47
CA VAL A 369 11.14 -43.03 -0.37
C VAL A 369 12.40 -43.84 -0.31
N ASN A 370 13.56 -43.21 -0.50
CA ASN A 370 14.85 -43.88 -0.51
C ASN A 370 15.17 -44.52 0.86
N THR A 371 14.96 -43.81 1.94
CA THR A 371 15.14 -44.27 3.30
C THR A 371 14.26 -45.47 3.64
N MET A 372 12.97 -45.41 3.26
CA MET A 372 12.02 -46.47 3.47
C MET A 372 12.36 -47.70 2.64
N MET A 373 12.75 -47.55 1.37
CA MET A 373 13.17 -48.67 0.53
C MET A 373 14.37 -49.42 1.12
N MET A 374 15.34 -48.69 1.64
CA MET A 374 16.51 -49.30 2.26
C MET A 374 16.17 -49.97 3.60
N SER A 375 15.31 -49.33 4.42
CA SER A 375 14.79 -49.94 5.67
C SER A 375 14.11 -51.28 5.41
N ILE A 376 13.31 -51.36 4.33
CA ILE A 376 12.64 -52.62 3.93
C ILE A 376 13.63 -53.67 3.52
N THR A 377 14.69 -53.36 2.77
CA THR A 377 15.70 -54.32 2.35
C THR A 377 16.50 -54.85 3.52
N GLU A 378 16.89 -54.00 4.47
CA GLU A 378 17.63 -54.40 5.69
C GLU A 378 16.77 -55.28 6.63
N ARG A 379 15.45 -55.09 6.65
CA ARG A 379 14.51 -55.80 7.53
C ARG A 379 13.73 -56.88 6.80
N ARG A 380 14.18 -57.32 5.60
CA ARG A 380 13.47 -58.28 4.76
C ARG A 380 13.18 -59.59 5.50
N ARG A 381 14.15 -60.12 6.29
CA ARG A 381 13.99 -61.28 7.10
C ARG A 381 12.98 -61.14 8.24
N GLU A 382 12.98 -59.98 8.95
CA GLU A 382 11.98 -59.69 9.98
C GLU A 382 10.54 -59.68 9.39
N ILE A 383 10.37 -59.06 8.21
CA ILE A 383 9.08 -59.05 7.48
C ILE A 383 8.66 -60.46 7.10
N GLY A 384 9.60 -61.31 6.62
CA GLY A 384 9.35 -62.71 6.29
C GLY A 384 8.90 -63.52 7.49
N VAL A 385 9.50 -63.36 8.66
CA VAL A 385 9.09 -64.00 9.92
C VAL A 385 7.67 -63.57 10.32
N LEU A 386 7.38 -62.27 10.30
CA LEU A 386 6.02 -61.75 10.64
C LEU A 386 4.95 -62.37 9.72
N LYS A 387 5.23 -62.42 8.42
CA LYS A 387 4.29 -63.02 7.45
C LYS A 387 4.16 -64.55 7.65
N SER A 388 5.20 -65.26 8.01
CA SER A 388 5.15 -66.69 8.33
C SER A 388 4.37 -66.99 9.62
N LEU A 389 4.33 -66.02 10.55
CA LEU A 389 3.50 -66.08 11.78
C LEU A 389 2.04 -65.65 11.53
N GLY A 390 1.65 -65.32 10.28
CA GLY A 390 0.29 -65.01 9.89
C GLY A 390 -0.06 -63.51 9.83
N ALA A 391 0.92 -62.61 9.80
CA ALA A 391 0.64 -61.21 9.60
C ALA A 391 0.08 -60.94 8.19
N TYR A 392 -1.04 -60.18 8.12
CA TYR A 392 -1.63 -59.83 6.85
C TYR A 392 -0.83 -58.72 6.12
N GLU A 393 -0.90 -58.72 4.80
CA GLU A 393 -0.28 -57.68 3.97
C GLU A 393 -0.68 -56.26 4.38
N ARG A 394 -1.95 -56.10 4.79
CA ARG A 394 -2.46 -54.82 5.27
C ARG A 394 -1.77 -54.34 6.55
N GLU A 395 -1.42 -55.25 7.45
CA GLU A 395 -0.75 -54.92 8.71
C GLU A 395 0.71 -54.51 8.45
N ILE A 396 1.42 -55.22 7.59
CA ILE A 396 2.78 -54.82 7.16
C ILE A 396 2.77 -53.47 6.47
N LYS A 397 1.82 -53.21 5.55
CA LYS A 397 1.65 -51.94 4.89
C LYS A 397 1.38 -50.81 5.90
N LEU A 398 0.45 -51.03 6.85
CA LEU A 398 0.13 -50.05 7.88
C LEU A 398 1.33 -49.71 8.76
N MET A 399 2.13 -50.69 9.14
CA MET A 399 3.35 -50.48 9.95
C MET A 399 4.30 -49.48 9.27
N PHE A 400 4.61 -49.67 8.00
CA PHE A 400 5.49 -48.76 7.25
C PHE A 400 4.83 -47.41 6.92
N LEU A 401 3.52 -47.36 6.71
CA LEU A 401 2.81 -46.10 6.56
C LEU A 401 2.81 -45.25 7.85
N VAL A 402 2.66 -45.88 9.00
CA VAL A 402 2.78 -45.22 10.30
C VAL A 402 4.19 -44.69 10.52
N GLU A 403 5.22 -45.47 10.15
CA GLU A 403 6.62 -45.03 10.23
C GLU A 403 6.88 -43.79 9.37
N SER A 404 6.38 -43.77 8.11
CA SER A 404 6.46 -42.55 7.27
C SER A 404 5.65 -41.37 7.80
N ALA A 405 4.46 -41.62 8.35
CA ALA A 405 3.64 -40.59 8.99
C ALA A 405 4.31 -39.96 10.21
N LEU A 406 5.02 -40.78 11.01
CA LEU A 406 5.81 -40.28 12.15
C LEU A 406 6.95 -39.39 11.69
N ILE A 407 7.68 -39.77 10.64
CA ILE A 407 8.76 -38.95 10.05
C ILE A 407 8.17 -37.61 9.58
N GLY A 408 7.03 -37.62 8.86
CA GLY A 408 6.37 -36.39 8.39
C GLY A 408 5.85 -35.52 9.52
N SER A 409 5.22 -36.10 10.53
CA SER A 409 4.63 -35.35 11.66
C SER A 409 5.73 -34.71 12.52
N ILE A 410 6.74 -35.49 12.90
CA ILE A 410 7.88 -34.99 13.68
C ILE A 410 8.66 -33.94 12.87
N GLY A 411 8.92 -34.22 11.58
CA GLY A 411 9.57 -33.29 10.68
C GLY A 411 8.82 -31.97 10.54
N SER A 412 7.49 -32.04 10.47
CA SER A 412 6.67 -30.82 10.37
C SER A 412 6.69 -30.00 11.67
N VAL A 413 6.61 -30.63 12.83
CA VAL A 413 6.69 -29.91 14.12
C VAL A 413 8.03 -29.18 14.24
N PHE A 414 9.15 -29.89 14.02
CA PHE A 414 10.47 -29.27 14.07
C PHE A 414 10.69 -28.27 12.93
N GLY A 415 10.12 -28.51 11.75
CA GLY A 415 10.14 -27.58 10.63
C GLY A 415 9.41 -26.27 10.93
N ILE A 416 8.23 -26.34 11.54
CA ILE A 416 7.49 -25.16 11.99
C ILE A 416 8.29 -24.37 13.04
N LEU A 417 8.90 -25.07 14.00
CA LEU A 417 9.76 -24.45 15.01
C LEU A 417 10.97 -23.76 14.38
N LEU A 418 11.62 -24.41 13.40
CA LEU A 418 12.72 -23.84 12.65
C LEU A 418 12.28 -22.60 11.85
N GLY A 419 11.18 -22.71 11.10
CA GLY A 419 10.62 -21.59 10.31
C GLY A 419 10.22 -20.42 11.19
N TRP A 420 9.60 -20.67 12.33
CA TRP A 420 9.29 -19.66 13.33
C TRP A 420 10.56 -19.00 13.89
N GLY A 421 11.58 -19.78 14.23
CA GLY A 421 12.86 -19.28 14.71
C GLY A 421 13.56 -18.37 13.69
N ILE A 422 13.63 -18.80 12.42
CA ILE A 422 14.17 -17.99 11.31
C ILE A 422 13.38 -16.68 11.17
N SER A 423 12.05 -16.74 11.18
CA SER A 423 11.18 -15.57 11.08
C SER A 423 11.39 -14.59 12.24
N ARG A 424 11.61 -15.10 13.46
CA ARG A 424 11.91 -14.26 14.64
C ARG A 424 13.27 -13.56 14.52
N VAL A 425 14.30 -14.27 14.11
CA VAL A 425 15.63 -13.69 13.88
C VAL A 425 15.59 -12.64 12.78
N ALA A 426 14.96 -12.97 11.65
CA ALA A 426 14.79 -12.03 10.54
C ALA A 426 13.99 -10.77 10.94
N SER A 427 12.91 -10.92 11.72
CA SER A 427 12.16 -9.78 12.29
C SER A 427 13.03 -8.91 13.19
N ALA A 428 13.83 -9.50 14.06
CA ALA A 428 14.71 -8.75 14.96
C ALA A 428 15.77 -7.94 14.18
N VAL A 429 16.38 -8.55 13.16
CA VAL A 429 17.34 -7.87 12.29
C VAL A 429 16.67 -6.74 11.52
N SER A 430 15.50 -6.99 10.95
CA SER A 430 14.71 -6.00 10.23
C SER A 430 14.38 -4.78 11.10
N LYS A 431 13.92 -5.01 12.34
CA LYS A 431 13.63 -3.94 13.32
C LYS A 431 14.86 -3.08 13.62
N ILE A 432 16.03 -3.71 13.84
CA ILE A 432 17.27 -2.97 14.10
C ILE A 432 17.66 -2.08 12.91
N ILE A 433 17.50 -2.58 11.68
CA ILE A 433 17.80 -1.82 10.47
C ILE A 433 16.84 -0.63 10.33
N MET A 434 15.55 -0.84 10.53
CA MET A 434 14.52 0.20 10.45
C MET A 434 14.77 1.32 11.46
N ILE A 435 15.07 0.98 12.72
CA ILE A 435 15.40 1.95 13.77
C ILE A 435 16.63 2.78 13.39
N LYS A 436 17.68 2.15 12.84
CA LYS A 436 18.89 2.86 12.38
C LYS A 436 18.61 3.81 11.21
N GLN A 437 17.60 3.55 10.42
CA GLN A 437 17.16 4.40 9.31
C GLN A 437 16.11 5.45 9.72
N GLY A 438 15.76 5.53 11.01
CA GLY A 438 14.74 6.46 11.51
C GLY A 438 13.32 6.09 11.07
N VAL A 439 13.08 4.84 10.71
CA VAL A 439 11.75 4.33 10.32
C VAL A 439 11.15 3.54 11.47
N ASP A 440 9.85 3.74 11.73
CA ASP A 440 9.15 2.97 12.74
C ASP A 440 9.23 1.48 12.47
N PRO A 441 9.59 0.67 13.49
CA PRO A 441 9.75 -0.77 13.31
C PRO A 441 8.40 -1.45 13.07
N ILE A 442 8.28 -2.17 11.96
CA ILE A 442 7.11 -3.00 11.63
C ILE A 442 7.41 -4.48 11.81
N GLU A 443 6.39 -5.29 12.05
CA GLU A 443 6.51 -6.74 12.12
C GLU A 443 6.42 -7.35 10.72
N VAL A 444 7.56 -7.64 10.10
CA VAL A 444 7.64 -8.14 8.72
C VAL A 444 7.11 -9.58 8.58
N PHE A 445 7.15 -10.38 9.65
CA PHE A 445 6.74 -11.78 9.66
C PHE A 445 5.56 -11.99 10.58
N ALA A 446 4.57 -12.74 10.14
CA ALA A 446 3.45 -13.19 10.95
C ALA A 446 3.25 -14.70 10.79
N LEU A 447 3.00 -15.41 11.90
CA LEU A 447 2.72 -16.84 11.88
C LEU A 447 1.23 -17.04 12.28
N PRO A 448 0.30 -16.95 11.32
CA PRO A 448 -1.10 -17.20 11.60
C PRO A 448 -1.33 -18.70 11.89
N TRP A 449 -2.31 -19.01 12.72
CA TRP A 449 -2.62 -20.38 13.14
C TRP A 449 -2.95 -21.32 11.97
N TRP A 450 -3.58 -20.80 10.91
CA TRP A 450 -3.90 -21.59 9.72
C TRP A 450 -2.64 -22.10 9.00
N LEU A 451 -1.55 -21.30 9.00
CA LEU A 451 -0.28 -21.70 8.38
C LEU A 451 0.36 -22.89 9.12
N ILE A 452 0.24 -22.91 10.45
CA ILE A 452 0.69 -24.05 11.28
C ILE A 452 -0.10 -25.30 10.88
N ALA A 453 -1.43 -25.20 10.79
CA ALA A 453 -2.30 -26.31 10.41
C ALA A 453 -2.00 -26.84 9.00
N VAL A 454 -1.82 -25.92 8.03
CA VAL A 454 -1.47 -26.29 6.64
C VAL A 454 -0.09 -26.97 6.58
N ALA A 455 0.92 -26.47 7.28
CA ALA A 455 2.27 -27.04 7.31
C ALA A 455 2.25 -28.46 7.90
N LEU A 456 1.54 -28.70 9.01
CA LEU A 456 1.37 -30.04 9.59
C LEU A 456 0.66 -31.00 8.64
N LEU A 457 -0.43 -30.55 8.02
CA LEU A 457 -1.20 -31.34 7.04
C LEU A 457 -0.36 -31.70 5.81
N LEU A 458 0.38 -30.74 5.27
CA LEU A 458 1.25 -30.94 4.12
C LEU A 458 2.36 -31.95 4.42
N GLY A 459 3.06 -31.78 5.54
CA GLY A 459 4.13 -32.72 5.91
C GLY A 459 3.62 -34.14 6.15
N LEU A 460 2.46 -34.30 6.80
CA LEU A 460 1.83 -35.59 6.98
C LEU A 460 1.38 -36.20 5.63
N THR A 461 0.74 -35.41 4.77
CA THR A 461 0.22 -35.89 3.48
C THR A 461 1.36 -36.29 2.55
N VAL A 462 2.40 -35.45 2.43
CA VAL A 462 3.57 -35.73 1.59
C VAL A 462 4.31 -37.00 2.08
N SER A 463 4.48 -37.15 3.39
CA SER A 463 5.15 -38.34 3.95
C SER A 463 4.34 -39.63 3.74
N LEU A 464 3.01 -39.57 3.86
CA LEU A 464 2.13 -40.71 3.57
C LEU A 464 2.17 -41.09 2.07
N ILE A 465 2.15 -40.12 1.18
CA ILE A 465 2.28 -40.35 -0.26
C ILE A 465 3.63 -40.97 -0.59
N ALA A 466 4.73 -40.40 -0.02
CA ALA A 466 6.06 -40.91 -0.21
C ALA A 466 6.24 -42.34 0.34
N GLY A 467 5.65 -42.63 1.50
CA GLY A 467 5.69 -43.96 2.14
C GLY A 467 4.77 -45.00 1.49
N TYR A 468 3.81 -44.60 0.69
CA TYR A 468 2.80 -45.50 0.12
C TYR A 468 3.42 -46.59 -0.82
N TYR A 469 4.28 -46.17 -1.73
CA TYR A 469 4.93 -47.10 -2.67
C TYR A 469 5.85 -48.09 -1.95
N PRO A 470 6.82 -47.67 -1.10
CA PRO A 470 7.67 -48.59 -0.31
C PRO A 470 6.84 -49.54 0.56
N SER A 471 5.87 -49.02 1.32
CA SER A 471 5.06 -49.87 2.20
C SER A 471 4.25 -50.96 1.43
N SER A 472 3.76 -50.60 0.26
CA SER A 472 3.04 -51.58 -0.60
C SER A 472 3.99 -52.66 -1.14
N ARG A 473 5.26 -52.29 -1.43
CA ARG A 473 6.29 -53.26 -1.86
C ARG A 473 6.70 -54.18 -0.72
N ALA A 474 6.85 -53.66 0.50
CA ALA A 474 7.11 -54.46 1.68
C ALA A 474 6.01 -55.48 1.97
N ALA A 475 4.77 -55.08 1.84
CA ALA A 475 3.59 -55.94 2.04
C ALA A 475 3.52 -57.12 1.08
N ARG A 476 4.06 -56.98 -0.13
CA ARG A 476 4.06 -58.02 -1.17
C ARG A 476 5.28 -58.93 -1.19
N LEU A 477 6.19 -58.79 -0.23
CA LEU A 477 7.37 -59.67 -0.13
C LEU A 477 6.93 -61.12 0.13
N ASP A 478 7.58 -62.08 -0.58
CA ASP A 478 7.34 -63.49 -0.37
C ASP A 478 8.05 -63.95 0.92
N PRO A 479 7.35 -64.58 1.89
CA PRO A 479 7.95 -65.04 3.12
C PRO A 479 9.04 -66.07 2.90
N VAL A 480 8.89 -66.99 1.91
CA VAL A 480 9.85 -68.04 1.62
C VAL A 480 11.16 -67.47 1.09
N GLU A 481 11.06 -66.55 0.09
CA GLU A 481 12.23 -65.87 -0.41
C GLU A 481 12.90 -64.97 0.66
N SER A 482 12.09 -64.36 1.53
CA SER A 482 12.60 -63.44 2.57
C SER A 482 13.36 -64.16 3.69
N LEU A 483 13.02 -65.39 3.96
CA LEU A 483 13.72 -66.26 4.94
C LEU A 483 14.99 -66.93 4.35
N ARG A 484 15.05 -67.12 3.01
CA ARG A 484 16.17 -67.73 2.30
C ARG A 484 17.28 -66.73 1.94
N TYR A 485 16.99 -65.45 2.08
CA TYR A 485 17.95 -64.39 1.78
C TYR A 485 19.00 -64.30 2.88
N GLU A 486 20.28 -64.63 2.57
CA GLU A 486 21.44 -64.42 3.40
C GLU A 486 21.93 -62.95 3.32
#